data_1ea53cdd2615cbfd2eb77a4799aca640
#
_entry.id   1ea53cdd2615cbfd2eb77a4799aca640
#
_cell.length_a   1.000
_cell.length_b   1.000
_cell.length_c   1.000
_cell.angle_alpha   90.00
_cell.angle_beta   90.00
_cell.angle_gamma   90.00
#
_symmetry.space_group_name_H-M   'P 1'
#
loop_
_entity.id
_entity.type
_entity.pdbx_description
1 polymer ?
#
loop_
_entity_poly.entity_id
_entity_poly.type
_entity_poly.pdbx_seq_one_letter_code
_entity_poly.pdbx_strand_id
1 'polypeptide(L)'
;MTRLQLALDEPDLEVAVTRGRELIDLVEIIEVGTPLVIEYGMESVRRIREACPGVEVLADLKVMDVGRLEAALAFRAGADWVSVLGVAADATVRGVLEAASDAGGRVLVDLIGCPDIPMRAAELLRLGANMLCVHTAFDCQEAGVGPLDELSQLLEVTPAERAAVAGGIRPETLPAVAELAPEVVVVGGYLACHSQPREAAAEMRELLTGEQVR
;
A
#
# COMPACT_ATOMS: atom_id res chain seq x y z
N MET A 1 13.34 6.53 -7.43
CA MET A 1 12.69 7.64 -6.69
C MET A 1 11.53 7.04 -5.93
N THR A 2 11.45 7.28 -4.63
CA THR A 2 10.39 6.74 -3.77
C THR A 2 9.01 7.26 -4.21
N ARG A 3 8.05 6.36 -4.35
CA ARG A 3 6.67 6.64 -4.78
C ARG A 3 5.80 6.91 -3.56
N LEU A 4 4.88 7.86 -3.66
CA LEU A 4 3.88 8.14 -2.63
C LEU A 4 2.59 7.38 -2.94
N GLN A 5 2.09 6.61 -1.98
CA GLN A 5 0.82 5.90 -2.05
C GLN A 5 -0.17 6.51 -1.06
N LEU A 6 -1.34 6.89 -1.54
CA LEU A 6 -2.46 7.35 -0.71
C LEU A 6 -3.34 6.16 -0.33
N ALA A 7 -3.48 5.85 0.95
CA ALA A 7 -4.46 4.86 1.43
C ALA A 7 -5.77 5.55 1.82
N LEU A 8 -6.88 5.09 1.21
CA LEU A 8 -8.24 5.59 1.42
C LEU A 8 -8.99 4.60 2.32
N ASP A 9 -9.00 4.90 3.62
CA ASP A 9 -9.60 4.04 4.66
C ASP A 9 -10.94 4.60 5.20
N GLU A 10 -11.40 5.77 4.68
CA GLU A 10 -12.70 6.31 5.07
C GLU A 10 -13.83 5.36 4.65
N PRO A 11 -14.83 5.16 5.52
CA PRO A 11 -15.96 4.27 5.18
C PRO A 11 -16.96 4.90 4.21
N ASP A 12 -16.81 6.15 3.79
CA ASP A 12 -17.67 6.83 2.81
C ASP A 12 -17.00 6.86 1.43
N LEU A 13 -17.60 6.14 0.48
CA LEU A 13 -17.06 6.00 -0.88
C LEU A 13 -17.00 7.34 -1.65
N GLU A 14 -17.96 8.23 -1.46
CA GLU A 14 -17.95 9.52 -2.16
C GLU A 14 -16.87 10.46 -1.59
N VAL A 15 -16.61 10.38 -0.30
CA VAL A 15 -15.47 11.06 0.34
C VAL A 15 -14.17 10.52 -0.21
N ALA A 16 -14.00 9.18 -0.27
CA ALA A 16 -12.81 8.53 -0.80
C ALA A 16 -12.57 8.89 -2.28
N VAL A 17 -13.61 8.87 -3.13
CA VAL A 17 -13.54 9.29 -4.53
C VAL A 17 -13.12 10.75 -4.67
N THR A 18 -13.70 11.62 -3.85
CA THR A 18 -13.35 13.06 -3.85
C THR A 18 -11.89 13.26 -3.47
N ARG A 19 -11.43 12.58 -2.42
CA ARG A 19 -10.04 12.63 -1.95
C ARG A 19 -9.06 12.10 -3.00
N GLY A 20 -9.37 10.98 -3.65
CA GLY A 20 -8.56 10.43 -4.72
C GLY A 20 -8.39 11.41 -5.89
N ARG A 21 -9.48 12.04 -6.33
CA ARG A 21 -9.45 13.07 -7.39
C ARG A 21 -8.63 14.30 -6.99
N GLU A 22 -8.74 14.72 -5.74
CA GLU A 22 -8.05 15.90 -5.22
C GLU A 22 -6.52 15.71 -5.20
N LEU A 23 -6.04 14.47 -5.02
CA LEU A 23 -4.63 14.16 -4.86
C LEU A 23 -4.01 13.42 -6.05
N ILE A 24 -4.76 13.20 -7.13
CA ILE A 24 -4.36 12.36 -8.27
C ILE A 24 -3.01 12.75 -8.92
N ASP A 25 -2.66 14.02 -8.92
CA ASP A 25 -1.43 14.58 -9.48
C ASP A 25 -0.26 14.61 -8.48
N LEU A 26 -0.52 14.23 -7.24
CA LEU A 26 0.45 14.26 -6.14
C LEU A 26 0.86 12.86 -5.65
N VAL A 27 0.21 11.80 -6.14
CA VAL A 27 0.48 10.42 -5.72
C VAL A 27 0.62 9.50 -6.93
N GLU A 28 1.43 8.46 -6.81
CA GLU A 28 1.64 7.47 -7.86
C GLU A 28 0.70 6.27 -7.74
N ILE A 29 0.20 6.00 -6.52
CA ILE A 29 -0.70 4.87 -6.24
C ILE A 29 -1.83 5.37 -5.34
N ILE A 30 -3.06 4.95 -5.65
CA ILE A 30 -4.22 5.10 -4.76
C ILE A 30 -4.64 3.71 -4.29
N GLU A 31 -4.65 3.53 -2.99
CA GLU A 31 -5.08 2.30 -2.36
C GLU A 31 -6.54 2.42 -1.91
N VAL A 32 -7.34 1.47 -2.37
CA VAL A 32 -8.70 1.25 -1.88
C VAL A 32 -8.58 0.43 -0.60
N GLY A 33 -8.67 1.11 0.53
CA GLY A 33 -8.42 0.51 1.84
C GLY A 33 -9.38 -0.61 2.20
N THR A 34 -8.94 -1.51 3.05
CA THR A 34 -9.75 -2.65 3.52
C THR A 34 -11.13 -2.24 4.03
N PRO A 35 -11.30 -1.13 4.79
CA PRO A 35 -12.63 -0.68 5.24
C PRO A 35 -13.59 -0.37 4.09
N LEU A 36 -13.12 0.27 3.02
CA LEU A 36 -13.93 0.55 1.83
C LEU A 36 -14.32 -0.74 1.08
N VAL A 37 -13.37 -1.68 0.99
CA VAL A 37 -13.65 -2.99 0.35
C VAL A 37 -14.67 -3.78 1.16
N ILE A 38 -14.61 -3.75 2.48
CA ILE A 38 -15.59 -4.41 3.36
C ILE A 38 -16.98 -3.81 3.17
N GLU A 39 -17.10 -2.48 3.11
CA GLU A 39 -18.38 -1.78 2.99
C GLU A 39 -19.00 -1.89 1.61
N TYR A 40 -18.20 -1.72 0.53
CA TYR A 40 -18.70 -1.57 -0.84
C TYR A 40 -18.28 -2.71 -1.79
N GLY A 41 -17.47 -3.66 -1.33
CA GLY A 41 -16.92 -4.71 -2.19
C GLY A 41 -16.10 -4.15 -3.35
N MET A 42 -16.11 -4.87 -4.47
CA MET A 42 -15.38 -4.47 -5.68
C MET A 42 -15.93 -3.21 -6.38
N GLU A 43 -17.07 -2.71 -5.94
CA GLU A 43 -17.58 -1.41 -6.42
C GLU A 43 -16.67 -0.26 -6.01
N SER A 44 -16.09 -0.30 -4.80
CA SER A 44 -15.09 0.70 -4.37
C SER A 44 -13.90 0.77 -5.33
N VAL A 45 -13.40 -0.37 -5.77
CA VAL A 45 -12.27 -0.45 -6.72
C VAL A 45 -12.66 0.16 -8.08
N ARG A 46 -13.84 -0.20 -8.62
CA ARG A 46 -14.32 0.36 -9.91
C ARG A 46 -14.48 1.88 -9.84
N ARG A 47 -15.11 2.37 -8.78
CA ARG A 47 -15.36 3.82 -8.60
C ARG A 47 -14.06 4.61 -8.48
N ILE A 48 -13.06 4.12 -7.74
CA ILE A 48 -11.75 4.76 -7.65
C ILE A 48 -11.02 4.70 -8.99
N ARG A 49 -11.01 3.55 -9.68
CA ARG A 49 -10.41 3.43 -11.03
C ARG A 49 -10.99 4.43 -12.03
N GLU A 50 -12.32 4.56 -12.06
CA GLU A 50 -13.02 5.50 -12.95
C GLU A 50 -12.74 6.96 -12.59
N ALA A 51 -12.65 7.25 -11.30
CA ALA A 51 -12.46 8.60 -10.79
C ALA A 51 -11.02 9.11 -10.94
N CYS A 52 -10.04 8.18 -10.94
CA CYS A 52 -8.61 8.48 -10.89
C CYS A 52 -7.86 7.85 -12.07
N PRO A 53 -8.12 8.30 -13.31
CA PRO A 53 -7.43 7.76 -14.48
C PRO A 53 -5.94 8.14 -14.46
N GLY A 54 -5.08 7.21 -14.90
CA GLY A 54 -3.65 7.44 -15.03
C GLY A 54 -2.82 7.21 -13.76
N VAL A 55 -3.45 6.95 -12.61
CA VAL A 55 -2.81 6.56 -11.36
C VAL A 55 -2.99 5.06 -11.16
N GLU A 56 -2.02 4.38 -10.58
CA GLU A 56 -2.16 2.97 -10.23
C GLU A 56 -3.14 2.80 -9.07
N VAL A 57 -3.97 1.75 -9.14
CA VAL A 57 -4.95 1.43 -8.08
C VAL A 57 -4.57 0.12 -7.42
N LEU A 58 -4.41 0.16 -6.10
CA LEU A 58 -4.20 -1.00 -5.26
C LEU A 58 -5.51 -1.35 -4.54
N ALA A 59 -5.95 -2.61 -4.62
CA ALA A 59 -7.04 -3.13 -3.81
C ALA A 59 -6.47 -3.80 -2.55
N ASP A 60 -6.68 -3.18 -1.39
CA ASP A 60 -6.18 -3.70 -0.11
C ASP A 60 -7.11 -4.77 0.46
N LEU A 61 -7.05 -5.96 -0.14
CA LEU A 61 -7.88 -7.10 0.25
C LEU A 61 -7.34 -7.83 1.48
N LYS A 62 -6.04 -7.68 1.78
CA LYS A 62 -5.36 -8.47 2.81
C LYS A 62 -5.70 -9.96 2.70
N VAL A 63 -5.62 -10.50 1.46
CA VAL A 63 -6.03 -11.87 1.15
C VAL A 63 -5.36 -12.86 2.12
N MET A 64 -6.17 -13.69 2.75
CA MET A 64 -5.70 -14.71 3.70
C MET A 64 -6.00 -16.14 3.22
N ASP A 65 -6.99 -16.31 2.35
CA ASP A 65 -7.40 -17.60 1.77
C ASP A 65 -7.97 -17.39 0.36
N VAL A 66 -8.18 -18.47 -0.40
CA VAL A 66 -8.77 -18.47 -1.76
C VAL A 66 -8.08 -17.50 -2.73
N GLY A 67 -6.76 -17.33 -2.61
CA GLY A 67 -5.96 -16.25 -3.19
C GLY A 67 -6.25 -15.94 -4.66
N ARG A 68 -6.27 -16.98 -5.52
CA ARG A 68 -6.52 -16.79 -6.96
C ARG A 68 -7.90 -16.19 -7.25
N LEU A 69 -8.93 -16.63 -6.53
CA LEU A 69 -10.30 -16.15 -6.76
C LEU A 69 -10.45 -14.70 -6.32
N GLU A 70 -10.03 -14.37 -5.09
CA GLU A 70 -10.18 -13.02 -4.54
C GLU A 70 -9.37 -12.00 -5.34
N ALA A 71 -8.11 -12.31 -5.66
CA ALA A 71 -7.28 -11.43 -6.49
C ALA A 71 -7.88 -11.21 -7.89
N ALA A 72 -8.39 -12.27 -8.53
CA ALA A 72 -9.05 -12.15 -9.83
C ALA A 72 -10.30 -11.26 -9.80
N LEU A 73 -11.02 -11.18 -8.66
CA LEU A 73 -12.16 -10.24 -8.51
C LEU A 73 -11.68 -8.79 -8.55
N ALA A 74 -10.60 -8.46 -7.85
CA ALA A 74 -10.06 -7.11 -7.81
C ALA A 74 -9.46 -6.68 -9.16
N PHE A 75 -8.70 -7.54 -9.83
CA PHE A 75 -8.16 -7.24 -11.16
C PHE A 75 -9.28 -7.01 -12.19
N ARG A 76 -10.34 -7.81 -12.16
CA ARG A 76 -11.54 -7.56 -13.01
C ARG A 76 -12.26 -6.26 -12.67
N ALA A 77 -12.14 -5.77 -11.44
CA ALA A 77 -12.68 -4.47 -11.04
C ALA A 77 -11.79 -3.29 -11.44
N GLY A 78 -10.60 -3.55 -11.98
CA GLY A 78 -9.67 -2.53 -12.48
C GLY A 78 -8.52 -2.20 -11.55
N ALA A 79 -8.22 -3.04 -10.55
CA ALA A 79 -7.01 -2.90 -9.76
C ALA A 79 -5.75 -3.21 -10.60
N ASP A 80 -4.66 -2.49 -10.36
CA ASP A 80 -3.32 -2.80 -10.89
C ASP A 80 -2.54 -3.67 -9.90
N TRP A 81 -2.87 -3.52 -8.60
CA TRP A 81 -2.26 -4.23 -7.49
C TRP A 81 -3.31 -4.86 -6.59
N VAL A 82 -2.95 -5.97 -5.97
CA VAL A 82 -3.74 -6.62 -4.91
C VAL A 82 -2.83 -6.90 -3.72
N SER A 83 -3.31 -6.66 -2.50
CA SER A 83 -2.60 -7.03 -1.29
C SER A 83 -2.94 -8.46 -0.84
N VAL A 84 -1.93 -9.17 -0.33
CA VAL A 84 -2.05 -10.47 0.33
C VAL A 84 -1.26 -10.43 1.64
N LEU A 85 -1.76 -11.08 2.69
CA LEU A 85 -1.04 -11.13 3.96
C LEU A 85 0.19 -12.04 3.86
N GLY A 86 1.33 -11.58 4.36
CA GLY A 86 2.56 -12.37 4.44
C GLY A 86 2.43 -13.59 5.35
N VAL A 87 1.53 -13.54 6.33
CA VAL A 87 1.19 -14.67 7.21
C VAL A 87 0.29 -15.72 6.56
N ALA A 88 -0.24 -15.46 5.36
CA ALA A 88 -1.03 -16.44 4.63
C ALA A 88 -0.17 -17.65 4.19
N ALA A 89 -0.83 -18.77 3.94
CA ALA A 89 -0.16 -19.95 3.42
C ALA A 89 0.49 -19.67 2.05
N ASP A 90 1.64 -20.30 1.78
CA ASP A 90 2.34 -20.16 0.48
C ASP A 90 1.44 -20.49 -0.71
N ALA A 91 0.51 -21.43 -0.56
CA ALA A 91 -0.46 -21.77 -1.60
C ALA A 91 -1.38 -20.60 -1.93
N THR A 92 -1.80 -19.83 -0.91
CA THR A 92 -2.63 -18.63 -1.07
C THR A 92 -1.84 -17.54 -1.78
N VAL A 93 -0.59 -17.27 -1.34
CA VAL A 93 0.28 -16.28 -1.99
C VAL A 93 0.53 -16.63 -3.45
N ARG A 94 0.84 -17.90 -3.76
CA ARG A 94 0.99 -18.37 -5.15
C ARG A 94 -0.28 -18.13 -5.97
N GLY A 95 -1.45 -18.43 -5.40
CA GLY A 95 -2.72 -18.20 -6.09
C GLY A 95 -2.95 -16.72 -6.45
N VAL A 96 -2.57 -15.79 -5.55
CA VAL A 96 -2.63 -14.33 -5.83
C VAL A 96 -1.65 -13.94 -6.92
N LEU A 97 -0.40 -14.45 -6.87
CA LEU A 97 0.63 -14.19 -7.90
C LEU A 97 0.23 -14.72 -9.28
N GLU A 98 -0.39 -15.90 -9.35
CA GLU A 98 -0.93 -16.46 -10.60
C GLU A 98 -2.05 -15.58 -11.17
N ALA A 99 -3.00 -15.13 -10.34
CA ALA A 99 -4.06 -14.22 -10.78
C ALA A 99 -3.51 -12.87 -11.28
N ALA A 100 -2.48 -12.34 -10.62
CA ALA A 100 -1.79 -11.14 -11.04
C ALA A 100 -1.10 -11.34 -12.40
N SER A 101 -0.39 -12.46 -12.59
CA SER A 101 0.24 -12.81 -13.86
C SER A 101 -0.77 -12.90 -15.00
N ASP A 102 -1.92 -13.56 -14.77
CA ASP A 102 -2.99 -13.69 -15.78
C ASP A 102 -3.60 -12.33 -16.16
N ALA A 103 -3.65 -11.39 -15.23
CA ALA A 103 -4.23 -10.07 -15.43
C ALA A 103 -3.20 -9.00 -15.88
N GLY A 104 -1.91 -9.31 -15.88
CA GLY A 104 -0.84 -8.31 -16.08
C GLY A 104 -0.71 -7.35 -14.90
N GLY A 105 -1.20 -7.73 -13.72
CA GLY A 105 -1.14 -6.95 -12.50
C GLY A 105 0.05 -7.30 -11.61
N ARG A 106 0.06 -6.75 -10.40
CA ARG A 106 1.14 -6.91 -9.41
C ARG A 106 0.58 -7.23 -8.03
N VAL A 107 1.44 -7.74 -7.16
CA VAL A 107 1.09 -8.14 -5.79
C VAL A 107 1.96 -7.38 -4.80
N LEU A 108 1.30 -6.76 -3.81
CA LEU A 108 1.93 -6.28 -2.60
C LEU A 108 1.68 -7.29 -1.49
N VAL A 109 2.74 -7.82 -0.89
CA VAL A 109 2.60 -8.70 0.27
C VAL A 109 2.76 -7.87 1.54
N ASP A 110 1.67 -7.76 2.30
CA ASP A 110 1.63 -7.05 3.57
C ASP A 110 2.17 -7.93 4.70
N LEU A 111 3.26 -7.49 5.33
CA LEU A 111 3.95 -8.21 6.40
C LEU A 111 3.39 -7.90 7.81
N ILE A 112 2.23 -7.24 7.89
CA ILE A 112 1.54 -7.00 9.16
C ILE A 112 1.39 -8.31 9.94
N GLY A 113 1.79 -8.32 11.19
CA GLY A 113 1.70 -9.50 12.06
C GLY A 113 2.70 -10.62 11.75
N CYS A 114 3.63 -10.45 10.83
CA CYS A 114 4.72 -11.41 10.62
C CYS A 114 5.70 -11.38 11.79
N PRO A 115 5.94 -12.50 12.47
CA PRO A 115 6.80 -12.52 13.66
C PRO A 115 8.30 -12.45 13.33
N ASP A 116 8.70 -12.84 12.13
CA ASP A 116 10.09 -12.84 11.64
C ASP A 116 10.09 -12.31 10.20
N ILE A 117 10.29 -10.99 10.08
CA ILE A 117 10.25 -10.29 8.80
C ILE A 117 11.34 -10.77 7.84
N PRO A 118 12.64 -10.85 8.22
CA PRO A 118 13.67 -11.29 7.28
C PRO A 118 13.46 -12.71 6.77
N MET A 119 13.09 -13.64 7.63
CA MET A 119 12.84 -15.04 7.23
C MET A 119 11.66 -15.11 6.25
N ARG A 120 10.53 -14.49 6.61
CA ARG A 120 9.33 -14.53 5.78
C ARG A 120 9.51 -13.79 4.45
N ALA A 121 10.18 -12.65 4.47
CA ALA A 121 10.51 -11.89 3.26
C ALA A 121 11.34 -12.73 2.28
N ALA A 122 12.39 -13.41 2.75
CA ALA A 122 13.21 -14.29 1.91
C ALA A 122 12.40 -15.43 1.26
N GLU A 123 11.40 -15.98 1.97
CA GLU A 123 10.48 -16.99 1.43
C GLU A 123 9.58 -16.40 0.34
N LEU A 124 8.97 -15.26 0.61
CA LEU A 124 8.05 -14.57 -0.30
C LEU A 124 8.76 -14.12 -1.59
N LEU A 125 10.01 -13.65 -1.49
CA LEU A 125 10.81 -13.32 -2.67
C LEU A 125 11.09 -14.55 -3.54
N ARG A 126 11.33 -15.74 -2.93
CA ARG A 126 11.49 -17.00 -3.68
C ARG A 126 10.19 -17.46 -4.33
N LEU A 127 9.02 -17.09 -3.77
CA LEU A 127 7.72 -17.34 -4.40
C LEU A 127 7.44 -16.40 -5.59
N GLY A 128 8.20 -15.31 -5.73
CA GLY A 128 8.05 -14.34 -6.82
C GLY A 128 7.24 -13.10 -6.44
N ALA A 129 7.07 -12.80 -5.14
CA ALA A 129 6.38 -11.57 -4.69
C ALA A 129 6.98 -10.34 -5.37
N ASN A 130 6.14 -9.41 -5.84
CA ASN A 130 6.59 -8.19 -6.53
C ASN A 130 7.09 -7.13 -5.55
N MET A 131 6.35 -6.91 -4.47
CA MET A 131 6.57 -5.90 -3.45
C MET A 131 6.30 -6.49 -2.07
N LEU A 132 7.13 -6.17 -1.09
CA LEU A 132 6.93 -6.52 0.32
C LEU A 132 6.73 -5.23 1.11
N CYS A 133 5.69 -5.16 1.93
CA CYS A 133 5.36 -3.99 2.72
C CYS A 133 5.44 -4.31 4.21
N VAL A 134 6.33 -3.64 4.94
CA VAL A 134 6.24 -3.62 6.40
C VAL A 134 5.11 -2.68 6.81
N HIS A 135 4.33 -3.11 7.79
CA HIS A 135 3.09 -2.40 8.14
C HIS A 135 2.85 -2.44 9.64
N THR A 136 3.06 -1.30 10.29
CA THR A 136 2.64 -1.14 11.70
C THR A 136 1.13 -0.98 11.78
N ALA A 137 0.45 -1.95 12.40
CA ALA A 137 -1.00 -1.93 12.55
C ALA A 137 -1.49 -0.63 13.18
N PHE A 138 -2.62 -0.09 12.70
CA PHE A 138 -3.22 1.14 13.20
C PHE A 138 -3.42 1.09 14.73
N ASP A 139 -3.93 -0.03 15.24
CA ASP A 139 -4.18 -0.24 16.66
C ASP A 139 -2.89 -0.27 17.53
N CYS A 140 -1.72 -0.40 16.92
CA CYS A 140 -0.41 -0.41 17.60
C CYS A 140 0.29 0.96 17.56
N GLN A 141 -0.15 1.90 16.72
CA GLN A 141 0.53 3.19 16.52
C GLN A 141 0.45 4.11 17.74
N GLU A 142 -0.62 4.04 18.53
CA GLU A 142 -0.78 4.82 19.78
C GLU A 142 0.30 4.50 20.82
N ALA A 143 0.89 3.31 20.78
CA ALA A 143 1.99 2.91 21.66
C ALA A 143 3.36 3.50 21.27
N GLY A 144 3.42 4.37 20.25
CA GLY A 144 4.67 4.95 19.74
C GLY A 144 5.51 3.97 18.92
N VAL A 145 4.93 2.85 18.50
CA VAL A 145 5.54 1.89 17.60
C VAL A 145 5.43 2.44 16.18
N GLY A 146 6.53 2.41 15.45
CA GLY A 146 6.59 2.85 14.05
C GLY A 146 7.32 1.83 13.18
N PRO A 147 7.18 1.90 11.85
CA PRO A 147 7.65 0.85 10.95
C PRO A 147 9.15 0.94 10.62
N LEU A 148 9.92 1.87 11.21
CA LEU A 148 11.30 2.13 10.81
C LEU A 148 12.24 0.93 11.08
N ASP A 149 12.09 0.30 12.25
CA ASP A 149 12.88 -0.87 12.62
C ASP A 149 12.53 -2.07 11.74
N GLU A 150 11.22 -2.26 11.47
CA GLU A 150 10.73 -3.30 10.58
C GLU A 150 11.20 -3.10 9.13
N LEU A 151 11.22 -1.84 8.65
CA LEU A 151 11.75 -1.49 7.34
C LEU A 151 13.26 -1.81 7.26
N SER A 152 14.03 -1.48 8.29
CA SER A 152 15.45 -1.79 8.34
C SER A 152 15.69 -3.30 8.26
N GLN A 153 14.94 -4.10 9.02
CA GLN A 153 15.00 -5.57 8.96
C GLN A 153 14.62 -6.12 7.57
N LEU A 154 13.58 -5.56 6.94
CA LEU A 154 13.18 -5.97 5.60
C LEU A 154 14.30 -5.73 4.58
N LEU A 155 14.97 -4.58 4.67
CA LEU A 155 16.03 -4.19 3.74
C LEU A 155 17.34 -4.99 3.91
N GLU A 156 17.49 -5.76 4.99
CA GLU A 156 18.61 -6.71 5.11
C GLU A 156 18.55 -7.83 4.06
N VAL A 157 17.34 -8.19 3.61
CA VAL A 157 17.10 -9.34 2.71
C VAL A 157 16.34 -8.97 1.43
N THR A 158 15.85 -7.73 1.32
CA THR A 158 15.01 -7.27 0.20
C THR A 158 15.64 -6.05 -0.45
N PRO A 159 15.80 -6.02 -1.78
CA PRO A 159 16.18 -4.79 -2.47
C PRO A 159 15.17 -3.67 -2.23
N ALA A 160 15.66 -2.43 -2.07
CA ALA A 160 14.82 -1.27 -1.78
C ALA A 160 13.71 -1.04 -2.82
N GLU A 161 13.97 -1.40 -4.09
CA GLU A 161 13.02 -1.32 -5.22
C GLU A 161 11.85 -2.33 -5.09
N ARG A 162 11.88 -3.18 -4.08
CA ARG A 162 10.82 -4.15 -3.76
C ARG A 162 10.32 -4.02 -2.33
N ALA A 163 10.70 -2.94 -1.66
CA ALA A 163 10.28 -2.65 -0.30
C ALA A 163 9.26 -1.51 -0.28
N ALA A 164 8.20 -1.68 0.49
CA ALA A 164 7.23 -0.67 0.83
C ALA A 164 7.09 -0.55 2.34
N VAL A 165 6.61 0.60 2.80
CA VAL A 165 6.42 0.87 4.22
C VAL A 165 5.09 1.56 4.48
N ALA A 166 4.36 1.08 5.48
CA ALA A 166 3.06 1.59 5.91
C ALA A 166 2.95 1.70 7.44
N GLY A 167 2.03 2.52 7.89
CA GLY A 167 1.67 2.65 9.30
C GLY A 167 2.34 3.82 10.00
N GLY A 168 1.56 4.86 10.36
CA GLY A 168 2.00 6.00 11.15
C GLY A 168 2.98 6.95 10.45
N ILE A 169 3.04 6.94 9.12
CA ILE A 169 3.91 7.84 8.35
C ILE A 169 3.33 9.25 8.38
N ARG A 170 4.17 10.21 8.80
CA ARG A 170 3.87 11.64 8.93
C ARG A 170 5.10 12.46 8.56
N PRO A 171 4.99 13.80 8.38
CA PRO A 171 6.15 14.65 8.09
C PRO A 171 7.32 14.47 9.06
N GLU A 172 7.02 14.23 10.35
CA GLU A 172 8.06 14.08 11.38
C GLU A 172 8.83 12.76 11.26
N THR A 173 8.18 11.69 10.77
CA THR A 173 8.80 10.34 10.64
C THR A 173 9.32 10.06 9.24
N LEU A 174 8.80 10.77 8.22
CA LEU A 174 9.12 10.52 6.83
C LEU A 174 10.61 10.71 6.47
N PRO A 175 11.34 11.71 6.98
CA PRO A 175 12.76 11.87 6.63
C PRO A 175 13.61 10.64 6.96
N ALA A 176 13.41 10.02 8.13
CA ALA A 176 14.12 8.80 8.50
C ALA A 176 13.77 7.59 7.61
N VAL A 177 12.51 7.51 7.16
CA VAL A 177 12.06 6.49 6.20
C VAL A 177 12.67 6.75 4.82
N ALA A 178 12.70 8.00 4.38
CA ALA A 178 13.25 8.41 3.08
C ALA A 178 14.76 8.12 2.96
N GLU A 179 15.52 8.21 4.05
CA GLU A 179 16.95 7.82 4.09
C GLU A 179 17.17 6.35 3.74
N LEU A 180 16.21 5.47 4.04
CA LEU A 180 16.24 4.05 3.70
C LEU A 180 15.79 3.77 2.24
N ALA A 181 15.27 4.78 1.55
CA ALA A 181 14.89 4.79 0.14
C ALA A 181 14.02 3.60 -0.31
N PRO A 182 12.93 3.23 0.40
CA PRO A 182 12.02 2.22 -0.09
C PRO A 182 11.37 2.66 -1.41
N GLU A 183 10.91 1.71 -2.22
CA GLU A 183 10.19 2.02 -3.48
C GLU A 183 8.87 2.75 -3.23
N VAL A 184 8.12 2.35 -2.18
CA VAL A 184 6.80 2.91 -1.88
C VAL A 184 6.69 3.30 -0.41
N VAL A 185 6.16 4.51 -0.17
CA VAL A 185 5.72 4.97 1.15
C VAL A 185 4.21 5.14 1.13
N VAL A 186 3.52 4.42 2.03
CA VAL A 186 2.06 4.44 2.15
C VAL A 186 1.64 5.41 3.24
N VAL A 187 0.79 6.36 2.88
CA VAL A 187 0.26 7.37 3.81
C VAL A 187 -1.27 7.32 3.79
N GLY A 188 -1.86 6.93 4.90
CA GLY A 188 -3.32 6.89 5.11
C GLY A 188 -3.84 8.15 5.78
N GLY A 189 -4.23 8.02 7.04
CA GLY A 189 -4.97 9.03 7.79
C GLY A 189 -4.38 10.45 7.75
N TYR A 190 -3.06 10.61 7.68
CA TYR A 190 -2.47 11.94 7.59
C TYR A 190 -2.93 12.69 6.33
N LEU A 191 -2.97 12.04 5.16
CA LEU A 191 -3.44 12.65 3.92
C LEU A 191 -4.98 12.60 3.79
N ALA A 192 -5.56 11.44 4.09
CA ALA A 192 -6.97 11.20 3.89
C ALA A 192 -7.86 12.10 4.76
N CYS A 193 -7.47 12.34 6.03
CA CYS A 193 -8.25 13.13 6.98
C CYS A 193 -7.76 14.59 7.14
N HIS A 194 -6.73 15.02 6.38
CA HIS A 194 -6.20 16.38 6.52
C HIS A 194 -7.18 17.43 6.03
N SER A 195 -7.25 18.58 6.73
CA SER A 195 -8.12 19.69 6.35
C SER A 195 -7.71 20.38 5.04
N GLN A 196 -6.41 20.31 4.71
CA GLN A 196 -5.78 20.83 3.49
C GLN A 196 -4.95 19.71 2.84
N PRO A 197 -5.59 18.71 2.21
CA PRO A 197 -4.92 17.48 1.81
C PRO A 197 -3.89 17.70 0.70
N ARG A 198 -4.11 18.65 -0.21
CA ARG A 198 -3.13 18.97 -1.25
C ARG A 198 -1.85 19.60 -0.69
N GLU A 199 -1.96 20.46 0.31
CA GLU A 199 -0.78 21.02 0.98
C GLU A 199 -0.01 19.93 1.73
N ALA A 200 -0.72 19.05 2.44
CA ALA A 200 -0.12 17.92 3.12
C ALA A 200 0.58 16.95 2.15
N ALA A 201 -0.05 16.63 1.02
CA ALA A 201 0.56 15.75 0.02
C ALA A 201 1.78 16.39 -0.67
N ALA A 202 1.73 17.70 -0.94
CA ALA A 202 2.88 18.44 -1.48
C ALA A 202 4.05 18.43 -0.50
N GLU A 203 3.80 18.67 0.79
CA GLU A 203 4.81 18.60 1.85
C GLU A 203 5.46 17.20 1.91
N MET A 204 4.64 16.13 1.88
CA MET A 204 5.16 14.75 1.88
C MET A 204 6.03 14.48 0.65
N ARG A 205 5.66 14.97 -0.53
CA ARG A 205 6.48 14.84 -1.74
C ARG A 205 7.80 15.60 -1.64
N GLU A 206 7.77 16.83 -1.14
CA GLU A 206 9.00 17.62 -0.92
C GLU A 206 9.97 16.89 0.02
N LEU A 207 9.46 16.29 1.09
CA LEU A 207 10.28 15.51 2.02
C LEU A 207 10.84 14.23 1.39
N LEU A 208 10.12 13.60 0.45
CA LEU A 208 10.57 12.38 -0.25
C LEU A 208 11.59 12.69 -1.35
N THR A 209 11.45 13.81 -2.06
CA THR A 209 12.24 14.11 -3.25
C THR A 209 13.34 15.15 -3.01
N GLY A 210 13.24 15.95 -1.96
CA GLY A 210 14.09 17.13 -1.73
C GLY A 210 13.81 18.28 -2.71
N GLU A 211 12.77 18.19 -3.53
CA GLU A 211 12.40 19.19 -4.53
C GLU A 211 11.10 19.88 -4.12
N GLN A 212 11.03 21.23 -4.22
CA GLN A 212 9.79 21.97 -3.99
C GLN A 212 8.75 21.66 -5.06
N VAL A 213 7.57 21.21 -4.66
CA VAL A 213 6.40 21.03 -5.53
C VAL A 213 5.85 22.42 -5.87
N ARG A 214 5.90 22.81 -7.15
CA ARG A 214 5.42 24.11 -7.64
C ARG A 214 3.93 24.10 -7.94
#